data_9d9e55665272465667524f6144f0ab27
#
_entry.id   9d9e55665272465667524f6144f0ab27
#
_cell.length_a   1.000
_cell.length_b   1.000
_cell.length_c   1.000
_cell.angle_alpha   90.00
_cell.angle_beta   90.00
_cell.angle_gamma   90.00
#
_symmetry.space_group_name_H-M   'P 1'
#
loop_
_entity.id
_entity.type
_entity.pdbx_description
1 polymer ?
#
loop_
_entity_poly.entity_id
_entity_poly.type
_entity_poly.pdbx_seq_one_letter_code
_entity_poly.pdbx_strand_id
1 'polypeptide(L)'
;GYFSQHQTDELRKDETPFDHLSRARPNKSVSERKKILGGFGIGSDQSELKVSAMSGGQKARLLLLLATLDKPHLLILDEPTNHLDIESREALIEALTKFSGAVILVSHDFHLLSLVSDKLWLVKNGSVHPYEEDLESYRSDILTRKPKKSSKVSKNPGDKKEFQKKIFVC
;
A
#
# COMPACT_ATOMS: atom_id res chain seq x y z
N GLY A 1 5.26 -1.54 10.82
CA GLY A 1 3.93 -1.91 10.30
C GLY A 1 4.06 -2.55 8.93
N TYR A 2 3.22 -3.47 8.63
CA TYR A 2 3.13 -4.11 7.31
C TYR A 2 1.70 -3.95 6.81
N PHE A 3 1.57 -3.57 5.54
CA PHE A 3 0.29 -3.41 4.86
C PHE A 3 0.38 -4.10 3.49
N SER A 4 -0.48 -5.08 3.24
CA SER A 4 -0.57 -5.73 1.94
C SER A 4 -2.01 -5.80 1.44
N GLN A 5 -2.17 -5.99 0.14
CA GLN A 5 -3.48 -6.16 -0.50
C GLN A 5 -4.34 -7.25 0.17
N HIS A 6 -3.71 -8.32 0.65
CA HIS A 6 -4.43 -9.42 1.32
C HIS A 6 -4.91 -9.10 2.72
N GLN A 7 -4.41 -8.03 3.36
CA GLN A 7 -4.84 -7.65 4.71
C GLN A 7 -6.25 -7.06 4.77
N THR A 8 -6.84 -6.64 3.65
CA THR A 8 -8.28 -6.31 3.62
C THR A 8 -9.15 -7.50 4.00
N ASP A 9 -8.67 -8.73 3.77
CA ASP A 9 -9.34 -9.96 4.16
C ASP A 9 -9.17 -10.29 5.66
N GLU A 10 -8.18 -9.68 6.33
CA GLU A 10 -7.95 -9.81 7.77
C GLU A 10 -8.92 -8.97 8.60
N LEU A 11 -9.53 -7.95 7.99
CA LEU A 11 -10.58 -7.19 8.65
C LEU A 11 -11.81 -8.08 8.88
N ARG A 12 -12.29 -8.10 10.11
CA ARG A 12 -13.51 -8.84 10.45
C ARG A 12 -14.71 -8.14 9.84
N LYS A 13 -15.34 -8.80 8.88
CA LYS A 13 -16.40 -8.24 8.05
C LYS A 13 -17.65 -7.82 8.83
N ASP A 14 -17.91 -8.49 9.96
CA ASP A 14 -19.09 -8.25 10.81
C ASP A 14 -18.86 -7.17 11.87
N GLU A 15 -17.60 -6.73 12.05
CA GLU A 15 -17.23 -5.70 13.00
C GLU A 15 -17.20 -4.32 12.33
N THR A 16 -17.25 -3.28 13.18
CA THR A 16 -17.12 -1.89 12.78
C THR A 16 -15.67 -1.40 12.94
N PRO A 17 -15.26 -0.28 12.30
CA PRO A 17 -13.99 0.39 12.61
C PRO A 17 -13.80 0.68 14.09
N PHE A 18 -14.89 1.05 14.77
CA PHE A 18 -14.86 1.31 16.21
C PHE A 18 -14.55 0.04 17.01
N ASP A 19 -15.11 -1.13 16.63
CA ASP A 19 -14.81 -2.42 17.27
C ASP A 19 -13.35 -2.82 17.10
N HIS A 20 -12.82 -2.69 15.88
CA HIS A 20 -11.41 -2.96 15.58
C HIS A 20 -10.49 -2.11 16.44
N LEU A 21 -10.76 -0.80 16.53
CA LEU A 21 -9.96 0.11 17.33
C LEU A 21 -10.14 -0.15 18.83
N SER A 22 -11.34 -0.53 19.29
CA SER A 22 -11.62 -0.88 20.68
C SER A 22 -10.80 -2.09 21.14
N ARG A 23 -10.64 -3.07 20.26
CA ARG A 23 -9.81 -4.24 20.51
C ARG A 23 -8.32 -3.88 20.53
N ALA A 24 -7.88 -3.06 19.57
CA ALA A 24 -6.48 -2.63 19.48
C ALA A 24 -6.09 -1.66 20.61
N ARG A 25 -7.03 -0.91 21.16
CA ARG A 25 -6.82 0.11 22.20
C ARG A 25 -7.90 0.05 23.28
N PRO A 26 -7.98 -1.05 24.08
CA PRO A 26 -9.04 -1.25 25.07
C PRO A 26 -9.00 -0.18 26.17
N ASN A 27 -7.82 0.35 26.49
CA ASN A 27 -7.63 1.32 27.56
C ASN A 27 -7.97 2.78 27.16
N LYS A 28 -8.33 3.03 25.89
CA LYS A 28 -8.73 4.34 25.41
C LYS A 28 -10.23 4.59 25.64
N SER A 29 -10.59 5.80 26.00
CA SER A 29 -12.00 6.20 26.11
C SER A 29 -12.72 6.18 24.75
N VAL A 30 -14.03 6.13 24.75
CA VAL A 30 -14.86 6.23 23.52
C VAL A 30 -14.52 7.48 22.73
N SER A 31 -14.38 8.62 23.40
CA SER A 31 -14.06 9.91 22.78
C SER A 31 -12.69 9.89 22.11
N GLU A 32 -11.65 9.34 22.77
CA GLU A 32 -10.32 9.22 22.20
C GLU A 32 -10.29 8.31 20.98
N ARG A 33 -11.03 7.18 21.00
CA ARG A 33 -11.13 6.29 19.84
C ARG A 33 -11.81 6.98 18.67
N LYS A 34 -12.92 7.68 18.88
CA LYS A 34 -13.59 8.46 17.83
C LYS A 34 -12.67 9.55 17.26
N LYS A 35 -11.88 10.22 18.10
CA LYS A 35 -10.87 11.19 17.65
C LYS A 35 -9.78 10.54 16.77
N ILE A 36 -9.31 9.36 17.14
CA ILE A 36 -8.32 8.61 16.34
C ILE A 36 -8.90 8.24 14.97
N LEU A 37 -10.11 7.69 14.92
CA LEU A 37 -10.82 7.36 13.68
C LEU A 37 -11.00 8.60 12.79
N GLY A 38 -11.46 9.71 13.37
CA GLY A 38 -11.63 10.98 12.65
C GLY A 38 -10.32 11.52 12.08
N GLY A 39 -9.19 11.32 12.75
CA GLY A 39 -7.86 11.70 12.26
C GLY A 39 -7.44 10.96 10.98
N PHE A 40 -8.04 9.81 10.69
CA PHE A 40 -7.85 9.03 9.47
C PHE A 40 -9.03 9.19 8.49
N GLY A 41 -9.88 10.20 8.68
CA GLY A 41 -11.01 10.45 7.80
C GLY A 41 -12.16 9.43 7.92
N ILE A 42 -12.21 8.68 9.03
CA ILE A 42 -13.33 7.78 9.36
C ILE A 42 -14.27 8.55 10.29
N GLY A 43 -15.31 9.17 9.71
CA GLY A 43 -16.29 9.95 10.44
C GLY A 43 -17.19 9.12 11.34
N SER A 44 -18.07 9.79 12.13
CA SER A 44 -18.95 9.12 13.08
C SER A 44 -19.81 8.05 12.43
N ASP A 45 -20.45 8.35 11.30
CA ASP A 45 -21.35 7.42 10.60
C ASP A 45 -20.57 6.21 10.06
N GLN A 46 -19.36 6.45 9.55
CA GLN A 46 -18.49 5.40 9.03
C GLN A 46 -17.90 4.53 10.15
N SER A 47 -17.70 5.11 11.34
CA SER A 47 -17.15 4.39 12.50
C SER A 47 -18.07 3.28 13.03
N GLU A 48 -19.36 3.39 12.79
CA GLU A 48 -20.39 2.43 13.20
C GLU A 48 -20.85 1.53 12.03
N LEU A 49 -20.32 1.73 10.83
CA LEU A 49 -20.64 0.92 9.65
C LEU A 49 -19.84 -0.40 9.68
N LYS A 50 -20.52 -1.52 9.44
CA LYS A 50 -19.81 -2.82 9.33
C LYS A 50 -18.78 -2.79 8.20
N VAL A 51 -17.63 -3.39 8.42
CA VAL A 51 -16.57 -3.51 7.40
C VAL A 51 -17.07 -4.12 6.10
N SER A 52 -18.02 -5.06 6.16
CA SER A 52 -18.65 -5.64 4.96
C SER A 52 -19.33 -4.59 4.06
N ALA A 53 -19.87 -3.52 4.63
CA ALA A 53 -20.57 -2.45 3.92
C ALA A 53 -19.65 -1.24 3.56
N MET A 54 -18.39 -1.25 4.00
CA MET A 54 -17.43 -0.19 3.70
C MET A 54 -16.91 -0.28 2.26
N SER A 55 -16.64 0.89 1.64
CA SER A 55 -15.92 0.97 0.37
C SER A 55 -14.47 0.47 0.50
N GLY A 56 -13.83 0.18 -0.63
CA GLY A 56 -12.41 -0.21 -0.66
C GLY A 56 -11.50 0.80 0.03
N GLY A 57 -11.76 2.09 -0.19
CA GLY A 57 -10.99 3.17 0.42
C GLY A 57 -11.22 3.35 1.91
N GLN A 58 -12.43 3.17 2.36
CA GLN A 58 -12.71 3.18 3.80
C GLN A 58 -11.97 2.03 4.51
N LYS A 59 -11.95 0.84 3.89
CA LYS A 59 -11.17 -0.30 4.39
C LYS A 59 -9.67 -0.02 4.40
N ALA A 60 -9.14 0.60 3.34
CA ALA A 60 -7.73 0.96 3.27
C ALA A 60 -7.34 1.97 4.37
N ARG A 61 -8.17 3.00 4.63
CA ARG A 61 -7.95 3.95 5.73
C ARG A 61 -7.95 3.25 7.09
N LEU A 62 -8.88 2.33 7.31
CA LEU A 62 -8.93 1.55 8.55
C LEU A 62 -7.68 0.69 8.73
N LEU A 63 -7.24 0.00 7.69
CA LEU A 63 -6.01 -0.81 7.73
C LEU A 63 -4.78 0.05 7.99
N LEU A 64 -4.65 1.18 7.32
CA LEU A 64 -3.53 2.09 7.52
C LEU A 64 -3.52 2.65 8.94
N LEU A 65 -4.70 3.00 9.48
CA LEU A 65 -4.84 3.38 10.88
C LEU A 65 -4.31 2.27 11.78
N LEU A 66 -4.79 1.04 11.61
CA LEU A 66 -4.38 -0.09 12.45
C LEU A 66 -2.87 -0.37 12.34
N ALA A 67 -2.30 -0.30 11.14
CA ALA A 67 -0.87 -0.50 10.90
C ALA A 67 0.03 0.57 11.53
N THR A 68 -0.50 1.78 11.72
CA THR A 68 0.25 2.93 12.27
C THR A 68 -0.05 3.24 13.73
N LEU A 69 -0.98 2.51 14.37
CA LEU A 69 -1.38 2.74 15.76
C LEU A 69 -0.21 2.74 16.75
N ASP A 70 0.74 1.83 16.57
CA ASP A 70 1.91 1.67 17.44
C ASP A 70 3.08 2.58 17.04
N LYS A 71 2.83 3.55 16.14
CA LYS A 71 3.84 4.48 15.63
C LYS A 71 5.12 3.73 15.17
N PRO A 72 4.99 2.79 14.23
CA PRO A 72 6.12 2.03 13.74
C PRO A 72 7.17 2.96 13.12
N HIS A 73 8.44 2.64 13.27
CA HIS A 73 9.52 3.36 12.60
C HIS A 73 9.61 3.04 11.10
N LEU A 74 9.09 1.88 10.72
CA LEU A 74 9.07 1.39 9.33
C LEU A 74 7.67 0.89 8.98
N LEU A 75 7.16 1.37 7.84
CA LEU A 75 5.92 0.90 7.23
C LEU A 75 6.25 0.26 5.88
N ILE A 76 5.78 -0.96 5.66
CA ILE A 76 5.93 -1.67 4.38
C ILE A 76 4.55 -1.79 3.75
N LEU A 77 4.43 -1.34 2.49
CA LEU A 77 3.19 -1.33 1.72
C LEU A 77 3.40 -2.09 0.41
N ASP A 78 2.60 -3.12 0.19
CA ASP A 78 2.63 -3.91 -1.04
C ASP A 78 1.33 -3.70 -1.84
N GLU A 79 1.45 -2.99 -2.98
CA GLU A 79 0.36 -2.63 -3.89
C GLU A 79 -0.86 -1.99 -3.17
N PRO A 80 -0.65 -0.93 -2.37
CA PRO A 80 -1.71 -0.39 -1.51
C PRO A 80 -2.83 0.33 -2.28
N THR A 81 -2.63 0.67 -3.55
CA THR A 81 -3.63 1.38 -4.40
C THR A 81 -4.54 0.45 -5.17
N ASN A 82 -4.29 -0.85 -5.15
CA ASN A 82 -5.15 -1.80 -5.84
C ASN A 82 -6.58 -1.74 -5.31
N HIS A 83 -7.54 -1.62 -6.23
CA HIS A 83 -8.98 -1.53 -5.94
C HIS A 83 -9.41 -0.26 -5.17
N LEU A 84 -8.55 0.75 -5.03
CA LEU A 84 -8.92 2.04 -4.49
C LEU A 84 -9.50 2.94 -5.59
N ASP A 85 -10.58 3.64 -5.26
CA ASP A 85 -11.07 4.77 -6.04
C ASP A 85 -10.13 5.99 -5.89
N ILE A 86 -10.40 7.03 -6.66
CA ILE A 86 -9.54 8.24 -6.71
C ILE A 86 -9.45 8.90 -5.33
N GLU A 87 -10.57 9.10 -4.65
CA GLU A 87 -10.61 9.74 -3.33
C GLU A 87 -9.82 8.95 -2.28
N SER A 88 -9.87 7.63 -2.37
CA SER A 88 -9.15 6.73 -1.47
C SER A 88 -7.64 6.75 -1.70
N ARG A 89 -7.21 6.89 -2.96
CA ARG A 89 -5.79 7.05 -3.29
C ARG A 89 -5.25 8.37 -2.76
N GLU A 90 -5.99 9.47 -2.92
CA GLU A 90 -5.61 10.77 -2.38
C GLU A 90 -5.49 10.74 -0.86
N ALA A 91 -6.43 10.10 -0.17
CA ALA A 91 -6.36 9.93 1.27
C ALA A 91 -5.17 9.07 1.72
N LEU A 92 -4.81 8.03 0.95
CA LEU A 92 -3.62 7.24 1.21
C LEU A 92 -2.34 8.07 1.03
N ILE A 93 -2.24 8.84 -0.06
CA ILE A 93 -1.11 9.75 -0.33
C ILE A 93 -0.95 10.75 0.82
N GLU A 94 -2.03 11.40 1.23
CA GLU A 94 -2.02 12.35 2.34
C GLU A 94 -1.54 11.71 3.66
N ALA A 95 -2.01 10.50 3.95
CA ALA A 95 -1.62 9.79 5.16
C ALA A 95 -0.14 9.36 5.13
N LEU A 96 0.37 8.92 3.97
CA LEU A 96 1.78 8.56 3.81
C LEU A 96 2.71 9.78 3.89
N THR A 97 2.31 10.89 3.31
CA THR A 97 3.07 12.16 3.39
C THR A 97 3.19 12.68 4.83
N LYS A 98 2.19 12.43 5.67
CA LYS A 98 2.20 12.80 7.09
C LYS A 98 2.90 11.79 7.99
N PHE A 99 3.24 10.62 7.48
CA PHE A 99 3.90 9.59 8.26
C PHE A 99 5.37 9.96 8.51
N SER A 100 5.78 9.97 9.77
CA SER A 100 7.12 10.43 10.18
C SER A 100 8.19 9.33 10.19
N GLY A 101 7.82 8.09 9.90
CA GLY A 101 8.74 6.95 9.82
C GLY A 101 9.22 6.69 8.38
N ALA A 102 10.06 5.69 8.22
CA ALA A 102 10.47 5.22 6.90
C ALA A 102 9.34 4.39 6.25
N VAL A 103 9.18 4.53 4.93
CA VAL A 103 8.19 3.78 4.15
C VAL A 103 8.88 2.99 3.06
N ILE A 104 8.61 1.68 2.99
CA ILE A 104 8.94 0.87 1.81
C ILE A 104 7.63 0.63 1.06
N LEU A 105 7.58 1.12 -0.17
CA LEU A 105 6.39 1.05 -1.02
C LEU A 105 6.68 0.21 -2.26
N VAL A 106 5.91 -0.86 -2.44
CA VAL A 106 5.88 -1.65 -3.67
C VAL A 106 4.62 -1.26 -4.42
N SER A 107 4.75 -0.66 -5.60
CA SER A 107 3.58 -0.24 -6.38
C SER A 107 3.88 -0.17 -7.88
N HIS A 108 2.81 -0.31 -8.67
CA HIS A 108 2.79 0.00 -10.09
C HIS A 108 2.11 1.34 -10.39
N ASP A 109 1.64 2.04 -9.37
CA ASP A 109 1.01 3.34 -9.48
C ASP A 109 2.07 4.44 -9.52
N PHE A 110 2.41 4.89 -10.75
CA PHE A 110 3.40 5.94 -10.97
C PHE A 110 3.02 7.27 -10.32
N HIS A 111 1.72 7.56 -10.20
CA HIS A 111 1.27 8.78 -9.55
C HIS A 111 1.55 8.74 -8.04
N LEU A 112 1.20 7.64 -7.37
CA LEU A 112 1.55 7.44 -5.97
C LEU A 112 3.06 7.54 -5.77
N LEU A 113 3.84 6.81 -6.60
CA LEU A 113 5.31 6.82 -6.50
C LEU A 113 5.89 8.23 -6.65
N SER A 114 5.42 9.03 -7.60
CA SER A 114 5.93 10.38 -7.84
C SER A 114 5.66 11.37 -6.70
N LEU A 115 4.63 11.13 -5.90
CA LEU A 115 4.23 12.02 -4.81
C LEU A 115 4.82 11.63 -3.44
N VAL A 116 5.13 10.34 -3.24
CA VAL A 116 5.50 9.82 -1.92
C VAL A 116 6.97 9.42 -1.84
N SER A 117 7.63 9.20 -2.98
CA SER A 117 8.95 8.57 -3.02
C SER A 117 10.10 9.55 -3.07
N ASP A 118 11.04 9.41 -2.17
CA ASP A 118 12.32 10.13 -2.20
C ASP A 118 13.40 9.37 -3.00
N LYS A 119 13.31 8.03 -3.02
CA LYS A 119 14.30 7.15 -3.67
C LYS A 119 13.63 5.99 -4.38
N LEU A 120 14.19 5.61 -5.53
CA LEU A 120 13.73 4.46 -6.29
C LEU A 120 14.75 3.32 -6.21
N TRP A 121 14.25 2.12 -5.99
CA TRP A 121 15.05 0.90 -6.02
C TRP A 121 14.49 -0.08 -7.04
N LEU A 122 15.35 -0.59 -7.90
CA LEU A 122 15.00 -1.60 -8.88
C LEU A 122 15.38 -2.99 -8.37
N VAL A 123 14.37 -3.86 -8.23
CA VAL A 123 14.59 -5.27 -7.91
C VAL A 123 14.62 -6.08 -9.20
N LYS A 124 15.77 -6.69 -9.50
CA LYS A 124 15.97 -7.47 -10.72
C LYS A 124 16.92 -8.62 -10.46
N ASN A 125 16.58 -9.81 -10.97
CA ASN A 125 17.43 -11.00 -10.88
C ASN A 125 17.89 -11.34 -9.44
N GLY A 126 17.00 -11.15 -8.44
CA GLY A 126 17.32 -11.43 -7.04
C GLY A 126 18.20 -10.38 -6.35
N SER A 127 18.49 -9.26 -7.00
CA SER A 127 19.30 -8.16 -6.47
C SER A 127 18.51 -6.86 -6.43
N VAL A 128 18.89 -5.98 -5.50
CA VAL A 128 18.30 -4.65 -5.33
C VAL A 128 19.35 -3.61 -5.70
N HIS A 129 19.01 -2.69 -6.58
CA HIS A 129 19.89 -1.62 -7.03
C HIS A 129 19.20 -0.27 -6.89
N PRO A 130 19.88 0.79 -6.43
CA PRO A 130 19.37 2.15 -6.56
C PRO A 130 19.08 2.45 -8.04
N TYR A 131 17.96 3.13 -8.28
CA TYR A 131 17.64 3.64 -9.62
C TYR A 131 17.81 5.16 -9.58
N GLU A 132 18.83 5.66 -10.26
CA GLU A 132 19.25 7.06 -10.18
C GLU A 132 18.54 7.95 -11.22
N GLU A 133 17.87 7.34 -12.21
CA GLU A 133 17.08 8.06 -13.19
C GLU A 133 15.69 8.35 -12.64
N ASP A 134 14.97 9.28 -13.28
CA ASP A 134 13.62 9.65 -12.88
C ASP A 134 12.57 8.57 -13.24
N LEU A 135 11.38 8.71 -12.66
CA LEU A 135 10.25 7.81 -12.89
C LEU A 135 9.78 7.80 -14.36
N GLU A 136 9.94 8.92 -15.09
CA GLU A 136 9.55 9.00 -16.50
C GLU A 136 10.49 8.20 -17.38
N SER A 137 11.79 8.25 -17.12
CA SER A 137 12.79 7.41 -17.77
C SER A 137 12.49 5.92 -17.54
N TYR A 138 12.17 5.53 -16.30
CA TYR A 138 11.75 4.17 -15.99
C TYR A 138 10.49 3.75 -16.75
N ARG A 139 9.49 4.61 -16.82
CA ARG A 139 8.25 4.37 -17.56
C ARG A 139 8.51 4.18 -19.05
N SER A 140 9.33 5.03 -19.64
CA SER A 140 9.71 4.94 -21.05
C SER A 140 10.48 3.67 -21.34
N ASP A 141 11.38 3.25 -20.47
CA ASP A 141 12.14 2.00 -20.58
C ASP A 141 11.25 0.75 -20.56
N ILE A 142 10.21 0.76 -19.71
CA ILE A 142 9.23 -0.33 -19.68
C ILE A 142 8.42 -0.38 -20.97
N LEU A 143 7.96 0.79 -21.47
CA LEU A 143 7.11 0.89 -22.65
C LEU A 143 7.89 0.59 -23.95
N THR A 144 9.17 0.94 -24.02
CA THR A 144 10.01 0.73 -25.21
C THR A 144 10.59 -0.68 -25.30
N ARG A 145 10.62 -1.44 -24.23
CA ARG A 145 11.02 -2.85 -24.26
C ARG A 145 9.94 -3.72 -24.88
N LYS A 146 9.84 -3.67 -26.24
CA LYS A 146 9.14 -4.70 -27.01
C LYS A 146 9.71 -6.08 -26.64
N PRO A 147 8.88 -7.14 -26.53
CA PRO A 147 9.38 -8.48 -26.31
C PRO A 147 10.34 -8.83 -27.45
N LYS A 148 11.61 -9.00 -27.14
CA LYS A 148 12.57 -9.55 -28.12
C LYS A 148 12.02 -10.91 -28.57
N LYS A 149 11.63 -11.03 -29.84
CA LYS A 149 11.35 -12.31 -30.47
C LYS A 149 12.51 -13.22 -30.20
N SER A 150 12.27 -14.28 -29.46
CA SER A 150 13.27 -15.32 -29.15
C SER A 150 13.75 -15.96 -30.45
N SER A 151 15.00 -15.73 -30.82
CA SER A 151 15.72 -16.66 -31.68
C SER A 151 15.83 -18.01 -30.94
N LYS A 152 15.42 -19.06 -31.66
CA LYS A 152 15.39 -20.46 -31.23
C LYS A 152 16.68 -20.91 -30.56
N VAL A 153 16.60 -21.33 -29.29
CA VAL A 153 17.51 -22.35 -28.71
C VAL A 153 16.75 -23.17 -27.69
N SER A 154 16.72 -24.47 -27.94
CA SER A 154 16.43 -25.67 -27.15
C SER A 154 15.63 -25.59 -25.83
N LYS A 155 14.64 -26.46 -25.81
CA LYS A 155 13.72 -26.81 -24.72
C LYS A 155 14.48 -27.39 -23.52
N ASN A 156 14.26 -26.80 -22.33
CA ASN A 156 14.21 -27.52 -21.06
C ASN A 156 12.95 -27.06 -20.31
N PRO A 157 12.10 -27.96 -19.81
CA PRO A 157 10.85 -27.60 -19.14
C PRO A 157 11.09 -27.48 -17.63
N GLY A 158 11.24 -26.27 -17.17
CA GLY A 158 11.36 -25.96 -15.75
C GLY A 158 11.79 -24.52 -15.54
N ASP A 159 10.93 -23.73 -14.89
CA ASP A 159 11.09 -22.32 -14.52
C ASP A 159 10.69 -21.25 -15.56
N LYS A 160 9.38 -21.15 -15.78
CA LYS A 160 8.76 -19.89 -16.15
C LYS A 160 8.22 -19.20 -14.89
N LYS A 161 9.08 -18.69 -14.03
CA LYS A 161 8.72 -17.59 -13.15
C LYS A 161 8.99 -16.31 -13.91
N GLU A 162 7.94 -15.72 -14.44
CA GLU A 162 7.92 -14.37 -14.96
C GLU A 162 8.26 -13.43 -13.79
N PHE A 163 9.51 -12.99 -13.71
CA PHE A 163 9.95 -12.05 -12.67
C PHE A 163 9.33 -10.69 -12.97
N GLN A 164 8.21 -10.40 -12.32
CA GLN A 164 7.65 -9.06 -12.28
C GLN A 164 8.68 -8.11 -11.68
N LYS A 165 9.03 -7.08 -12.44
CA LYS A 165 9.88 -5.99 -11.94
C LYS A 165 9.10 -5.22 -10.90
N LYS A 166 9.48 -5.32 -9.65
CA LYS A 166 8.91 -4.53 -8.55
C LYS A 166 9.83 -3.35 -8.27
N ILE A 167 9.27 -2.17 -8.13
CA ILE A 167 9.98 -0.98 -7.67
C ILE A 167 9.75 -0.87 -6.17
N PHE A 168 10.82 -0.76 -5.42
CA PHE A 168 10.78 -0.42 -4.00
C PHE A 168 11.17 1.04 -3.85
N VAL A 169 10.46 1.72 -2.97
CA VAL A 169 10.68 3.11 -2.67
C VAL A 169 10.87 3.24 -1.18
N CYS A 170 11.94 3.91 -0.77
CA CYS A 170 12.18 4.30 0.62
C CYS A 170 12.03 5.79 0.75
#